data_19476c0c59592642583f954a89211d99
#
_entry.id   19476c0c59592642583f954a89211d99
#
_cell.length_a   1.000
_cell.length_b   1.000
_cell.length_c   1.000
_cell.angle_alpha   90.00
_cell.angle_beta   90.00
_cell.angle_gamma   90.00
#
_symmetry.space_group_name_H-M   'P 1'
#
loop_
_entity.id
_entity.type
_entity.pdbx_description
1 polymer ?
#
loop_
_entity_poly.entity_id
_entity_poly.type
_entity_poly.pdbx_seq_one_letter_code
_entity_poly.pdbx_strand_id
1 'polypeptide(L)'
;QGLDMTVNSLPSRTWNWLKMNESKLKEIEAGDTWDVKEVAGESEEIAGLTKGTAENQEVFSHIHTGMGPDMDRLGKMAGSQAIMIKSSPKSEGGSEPVRLHFSCEDNKKSFQKVEILAKEGEEVNVLMDYTSPEKTSSGLAAIQTKLHIEKGAKVRLVQVQLLGNEYTLLNDIGAQCEDGAQFEVLQLFLGSSKTYSGCQADLLGKESHFKADIGYQGKGSQRYDMNYVAVHKGKKTVSEMNADGILDDQAFKLFRGTIDFKNGSSGSKGDEKEDVLLMGDNVVNQTIPLILCAEEDVEGNHGASIGQLDEEMLFYLSS
;
A
#
# COMPACT_ATOMS: atom_id res chain seq x y z
N GLN A 1 -26.25 -6.24 -3.49
CA GLN A 1 -26.38 -4.77 -3.22
C GLN A 1 -24.98 -4.26 -2.89
N GLY A 2 -24.53 -3.26 -3.65
CA GLY A 2 -23.19 -2.70 -3.48
C GLY A 2 -23.01 -1.99 -2.15
N LEU A 3 -21.77 -1.84 -1.72
CA LEU A 3 -21.35 -1.15 -0.50
C LEU A 3 -20.92 0.28 -0.84
N ASP A 4 -21.51 1.26 -0.16
CA ASP A 4 -20.98 2.62 -0.14
C ASP A 4 -19.81 2.66 0.84
N MET A 5 -18.65 3.10 0.36
CA MET A 5 -17.40 3.08 1.12
C MET A 5 -16.83 4.49 1.27
N THR A 6 -16.24 4.73 2.43
CA THR A 6 -15.36 5.87 2.67
C THR A 6 -13.95 5.35 2.88
N VAL A 7 -13.03 5.75 2.01
CA VAL A 7 -11.66 5.24 2.01
C VAL A 7 -10.64 6.38 2.04
N ASN A 8 -9.41 6.05 2.39
CA ASN A 8 -8.28 6.97 2.38
C ASN A 8 -8.54 8.24 3.22
N SER A 9 -9.18 8.06 4.37
CA SER A 9 -9.49 9.17 5.28
C SER A 9 -8.27 9.63 6.04
N LEU A 10 -8.05 10.95 6.07
CA LEU A 10 -7.05 11.55 6.94
C LEU A 10 -7.41 11.34 8.41
N PRO A 11 -6.45 11.03 9.28
CA PRO A 11 -6.70 10.88 10.73
C PRO A 11 -7.11 12.20 11.41
N SER A 12 -6.75 13.33 10.81
CA SER A 12 -7.20 14.66 11.24
C SER A 12 -7.73 15.41 10.03
N ARG A 13 -8.98 15.87 10.10
CA ARG A 13 -9.59 16.60 8.99
C ARG A 13 -9.00 17.99 8.86
N THR A 14 -8.40 18.23 7.72
CA THR A 14 -7.90 19.53 7.27
C THR A 14 -8.65 19.93 6.01
N TRP A 15 -8.70 21.20 5.66
CA TRP A 15 -9.22 21.67 4.37
C TRP A 15 -10.55 21.05 3.91
N ASN A 16 -11.57 21.06 4.78
CA ASN A 16 -12.90 20.46 4.49
C ASN A 16 -13.53 20.95 3.18
N TRP A 17 -13.30 22.19 2.81
CA TRP A 17 -13.84 22.81 1.60
C TRP A 17 -13.21 22.27 0.30
N LEU A 18 -11.98 21.73 0.33
CA LEU A 18 -11.32 21.12 -0.82
C LEU A 18 -11.77 19.67 -1.11
N LYS A 19 -12.55 19.05 -0.21
CA LYS A 19 -13.01 17.66 -0.31
C LYS A 19 -11.89 16.64 -0.50
N MET A 20 -10.73 16.89 0.09
CA MET A 20 -9.53 16.05 -0.04
C MET A 20 -9.30 15.13 1.17
N ASN A 21 -10.13 15.25 2.22
CA ASN A 21 -9.93 14.50 3.47
C ASN A 21 -10.18 13.00 3.36
N GLU A 22 -10.99 12.59 2.40
CA GLU A 22 -11.41 11.20 2.19
C GLU A 22 -11.90 11.01 0.77
N SER A 23 -12.02 9.77 0.32
CA SER A 23 -12.65 9.42 -0.94
C SER A 23 -13.89 8.57 -0.71
N LYS A 24 -14.96 8.86 -1.44
CA LYS A 24 -16.23 8.14 -1.36
C LYS A 24 -16.45 7.32 -2.61
N LEU A 25 -16.63 6.04 -2.43
CA LEU A 25 -16.94 5.08 -3.48
C LEU A 25 -18.37 4.60 -3.27
N LYS A 26 -19.13 4.48 -4.36
CA LYS A 26 -20.53 4.07 -4.31
C LYS A 26 -20.74 2.73 -4.94
N GLU A 27 -21.66 1.94 -4.37
CA GLU A 27 -22.13 0.66 -4.89
C GLU A 27 -21.00 -0.30 -5.27
N ILE A 28 -19.96 -0.38 -4.43
CA ILE A 28 -18.83 -1.27 -4.65
C ILE A 28 -19.26 -2.71 -4.36
N GLU A 29 -19.04 -3.59 -5.32
CA GLU A 29 -19.29 -5.03 -5.23
C GLU A 29 -18.01 -5.79 -5.53
N ALA A 30 -17.74 -6.82 -4.76
CA ALA A 30 -16.65 -7.74 -5.02
C ALA A 30 -17.02 -9.12 -4.44
N GLY A 31 -16.89 -10.16 -5.23
CA GLY A 31 -17.28 -11.52 -4.83
C GLY A 31 -16.70 -12.59 -5.73
N ASP A 32 -16.15 -12.19 -6.87
CA ASP A 32 -15.47 -13.13 -7.77
C ASP A 32 -14.16 -13.62 -7.17
N THR A 33 -13.74 -14.79 -7.55
CA THR A 33 -12.47 -15.37 -7.11
C THR A 33 -11.35 -14.90 -8.05
N TRP A 34 -10.21 -14.54 -7.47
CA TRP A 34 -8.99 -14.36 -8.23
C TRP A 34 -8.42 -15.70 -8.69
N ASP A 35 -7.85 -15.74 -9.90
CA ASP A 35 -6.91 -16.80 -10.27
C ASP A 35 -5.54 -16.43 -9.67
N VAL A 36 -5.19 -17.10 -8.59
CA VAL A 36 -3.94 -16.86 -7.88
C VAL A 36 -3.01 -18.02 -8.18
N LYS A 37 -1.94 -17.72 -8.91
CA LYS A 37 -0.84 -18.65 -9.12
C LYS A 37 0.27 -18.35 -8.15
N GLU A 38 0.63 -19.34 -7.41
CA GLU A 38 1.78 -19.33 -6.56
C GLU A 38 3.00 -19.78 -7.37
N VAL A 39 4.03 -18.94 -7.38
CA VAL A 39 5.31 -19.30 -7.97
C VAL A 39 6.31 -19.36 -6.83
N ALA A 40 6.54 -20.57 -6.32
CA ALA A 40 7.64 -20.81 -5.40
C ALA A 40 8.96 -20.99 -6.14
N GLY A 41 10.06 -20.63 -5.51
CA GLY A 41 11.37 -21.16 -5.87
C GLY A 41 11.40 -22.70 -5.74
N GLU A 42 12.45 -23.34 -6.21
CA GLU A 42 12.57 -24.82 -6.42
C GLU A 42 12.36 -25.74 -5.19
N SER A 43 11.91 -25.25 -4.05
CA SER A 43 11.61 -26.08 -2.88
C SER A 43 10.12 -26.46 -2.85
N GLU A 44 9.85 -27.75 -2.92
CA GLU A 44 8.50 -28.37 -2.89
C GLU A 44 7.70 -28.15 -1.60
N GLU A 45 8.21 -27.45 -0.63
CA GLU A 45 7.53 -27.03 0.59
C GLU A 45 7.60 -25.51 0.71
N ILE A 46 6.57 -24.83 0.21
CA ILE A 46 6.29 -23.48 0.68
C ILE A 46 5.80 -23.64 2.12
N ALA A 47 6.72 -23.50 3.04
CA ALA A 47 6.37 -23.41 4.44
C ALA A 47 5.45 -22.19 4.60
N GLY A 48 4.12 -22.42 4.60
CA GLY A 48 3.25 -21.40 5.08
C GLY A 48 1.98 -21.06 4.35
N LEU A 49 1.64 -21.64 3.20
CA LEU A 49 0.29 -21.50 2.65
C LEU A 49 -0.68 -22.43 3.40
N THR A 50 -1.08 -22.00 4.58
CA THR A 50 -2.16 -22.64 5.32
C THR A 50 -3.42 -21.78 5.19
N LYS A 51 -4.56 -22.39 4.89
CA LYS A 51 -5.86 -21.77 5.15
C LYS A 51 -5.88 -21.37 6.63
N GLY A 52 -6.04 -20.07 6.91
CA GLY A 52 -5.87 -19.50 8.25
C GLY A 52 -6.60 -20.32 9.31
N THR A 53 -5.89 -20.70 10.36
CA THR A 53 -6.50 -21.27 11.56
C THR A 53 -7.15 -20.15 12.37
N ALA A 54 -8.16 -20.46 13.18
CA ALA A 54 -8.88 -19.48 14.00
C ALA A 54 -7.96 -18.66 14.92
N GLU A 55 -6.87 -19.24 15.40
CA GLU A 55 -5.86 -18.56 16.26
C GLU A 55 -5.12 -17.43 15.54
N ASN A 56 -4.90 -17.55 14.22
CA ASN A 56 -4.22 -16.52 13.46
C ASN A 56 -5.17 -15.36 13.08
N GLN A 57 -6.48 -15.60 12.99
CA GLN A 57 -7.46 -14.58 12.62
C GLN A 57 -7.57 -13.45 13.66
N GLU A 58 -7.38 -13.75 14.94
CA GLU A 58 -7.48 -12.76 16.02
C GLU A 58 -6.35 -11.72 15.93
N VAL A 59 -5.13 -12.14 15.59
CA VAL A 59 -3.95 -11.26 15.47
C VAL A 59 -4.18 -10.19 14.40
N PHE A 60 -4.76 -10.56 13.25
CA PHE A 60 -4.96 -9.64 12.13
C PHE A 60 -6.24 -8.79 12.26
N SER A 61 -7.18 -9.17 13.13
CA SER A 61 -8.46 -8.45 13.28
C SER A 61 -8.29 -7.02 13.79
N HIS A 62 -7.25 -6.77 14.57
CA HIS A 62 -6.97 -5.47 15.20
C HIS A 62 -6.02 -4.59 14.38
N ILE A 63 -5.53 -5.08 13.23
CA ILE A 63 -4.63 -4.30 12.38
C ILE A 63 -5.41 -3.26 11.60
N HIS A 64 -5.09 -1.99 11.82
CA HIS A 64 -5.62 -0.89 11.03
C HIS A 64 -4.93 -0.85 9.65
N THR A 65 -5.69 -0.44 8.65
CA THR A 65 -5.22 -0.35 7.28
C THR A 65 -5.35 1.06 6.72
N GLY A 66 -4.58 1.37 5.68
CA GLY A 66 -4.52 2.73 5.14
C GLY A 66 -5.79 3.18 4.43
N MET A 67 -6.54 2.27 3.82
CA MET A 67 -7.83 2.61 3.22
C MET A 67 -8.97 2.69 4.25
N GLY A 68 -8.83 2.01 5.39
CA GLY A 68 -9.77 2.09 6.49
C GLY A 68 -10.77 0.93 6.57
N PRO A 69 -11.71 0.99 7.55
CA PRO A 69 -12.53 -0.16 7.96
C PRO A 69 -13.54 -0.64 6.90
N ASP A 70 -13.86 0.16 5.91
CA ASP A 70 -14.79 -0.26 4.86
C ASP A 70 -14.19 -1.33 3.95
N MET A 71 -12.85 -1.44 3.88
CA MET A 71 -12.20 -2.59 3.24
C MET A 71 -12.45 -3.90 4.00
N ASP A 72 -12.44 -3.89 5.32
CA ASP A 72 -12.82 -5.08 6.12
C ASP A 72 -14.28 -5.48 5.88
N ARG A 73 -15.18 -4.49 5.73
CA ARG A 73 -16.59 -4.74 5.41
C ARG A 73 -16.76 -5.37 4.02
N LEU A 74 -16.05 -4.82 3.03
CA LEU A 74 -16.05 -5.35 1.67
C LEU A 74 -15.55 -6.80 1.63
N GLY A 75 -14.44 -7.10 2.32
CA GLY A 75 -13.88 -8.44 2.42
C GLY A 75 -14.81 -9.45 3.09
N LYS A 76 -15.56 -9.04 4.13
CA LYS A 76 -16.59 -9.86 4.76
C LYS A 76 -17.75 -10.14 3.81
N MET A 77 -18.21 -9.15 3.05
CA MET A 77 -19.28 -9.32 2.06
C MET A 77 -18.86 -10.23 0.91
N ALA A 78 -17.61 -10.12 0.47
CA ALA A 78 -17.05 -10.98 -0.59
C ALA A 78 -16.84 -12.43 -0.14
N GLY A 79 -16.85 -12.71 1.16
CA GLY A 79 -16.61 -14.06 1.69
C GLY A 79 -15.19 -14.58 1.42
N SER A 80 -14.24 -13.68 1.19
CA SER A 80 -12.87 -14.04 0.83
C SER A 80 -12.15 -14.73 1.98
N GLN A 81 -11.55 -15.87 1.68
CA GLN A 81 -10.60 -16.54 2.58
C GLN A 81 -9.21 -15.92 2.42
N ALA A 82 -8.49 -15.79 3.53
CA ALA A 82 -7.14 -15.25 3.48
C ALA A 82 -6.13 -16.26 2.92
N ILE A 83 -5.21 -15.76 2.09
CA ILE A 83 -3.94 -16.42 1.82
C ILE A 83 -3.03 -16.07 2.99
N MET A 84 -2.58 -17.08 3.74
CA MET A 84 -1.67 -16.89 4.87
C MET A 84 -0.23 -17.16 4.44
N ILE A 85 0.64 -16.19 4.66
CA ILE A 85 2.09 -16.34 4.50
C ILE A 85 2.73 -16.25 5.88
N LYS A 86 3.52 -17.26 6.23
CA LYS A 86 4.25 -17.32 7.50
C LYS A 86 5.75 -17.41 7.21
N SER A 87 6.54 -16.64 7.92
CA SER A 87 7.99 -16.74 7.82
C SER A 87 8.49 -18.11 8.26
N SER A 88 9.61 -18.52 7.75
CA SER A 88 10.32 -19.73 8.18
C SER A 88 11.73 -19.38 8.67
N PRO A 89 12.32 -20.20 9.55
CA PRO A 89 13.70 -20.00 9.97
C PRO A 89 14.65 -19.88 8.80
N LYS A 90 15.65 -19.01 8.90
CA LYS A 90 16.64 -18.79 7.83
C LYS A 90 17.34 -20.11 7.47
N SER A 91 17.26 -20.49 6.19
CA SER A 91 18.16 -21.46 5.61
C SER A 91 19.50 -20.79 5.29
N GLU A 92 20.61 -21.55 5.23
CA GLU A 92 21.96 -21.02 4.96
C GLU A 92 22.11 -20.27 3.61
N GLY A 93 21.08 -20.27 2.76
CA GLY A 93 21.06 -19.58 1.45
C GLY A 93 20.18 -18.31 1.37
N GLY A 94 19.58 -17.86 2.49
CA GLY A 94 18.56 -16.81 2.47
C GLY A 94 17.17 -17.38 2.21
N SER A 95 16.10 -16.59 2.44
CA SER A 95 14.74 -17.01 2.11
C SER A 95 14.40 -16.63 0.66
N GLU A 96 14.00 -17.60 -0.14
CA GLU A 96 13.41 -17.35 -1.45
C GLU A 96 12.13 -16.49 -1.29
N PRO A 97 11.90 -15.50 -2.16
CA PRO A 97 10.71 -14.70 -2.09
C PRO A 97 9.45 -15.51 -2.41
N VAL A 98 8.42 -15.37 -1.60
CA VAL A 98 7.08 -15.88 -1.93
C VAL A 98 6.52 -15.01 -3.07
N ARG A 99 6.15 -15.64 -4.17
CA ARG A 99 5.57 -14.94 -5.33
C ARG A 99 4.10 -15.30 -5.46
N LEU A 100 3.24 -14.28 -5.47
CA LEU A 100 1.81 -14.41 -5.72
C LEU A 100 1.48 -13.66 -7.00
N HIS A 101 1.09 -14.40 -8.03
CA HIS A 101 0.58 -13.83 -9.27
C HIS A 101 -0.94 -13.83 -9.25
N PHE A 102 -1.53 -12.62 -9.25
CA PHE A 102 -2.98 -12.43 -9.27
C PHE A 102 -3.42 -12.11 -10.70
N SER A 103 -4.17 -13.03 -11.32
CA SER A 103 -4.74 -12.84 -12.63
C SER A 103 -6.23 -12.56 -12.50
N CYS A 104 -6.68 -11.43 -13.01
CA CYS A 104 -8.08 -11.04 -12.96
C CYS A 104 -8.65 -10.97 -14.38
N GLU A 105 -9.65 -11.81 -14.64
CA GLU A 105 -10.33 -11.86 -15.94
C GLU A 105 -11.13 -10.57 -16.22
N ASP A 106 -11.47 -10.37 -17.48
CA ASP A 106 -12.30 -9.25 -17.88
C ASP A 106 -13.70 -9.31 -17.24
N ASN A 107 -14.24 -8.14 -16.88
CA ASN A 107 -15.54 -7.96 -16.20
C ASN A 107 -15.68 -8.64 -14.84
N LYS A 108 -14.58 -8.94 -14.15
CA LYS A 108 -14.59 -9.50 -12.79
C LYS A 108 -14.52 -8.43 -11.71
N LYS A 109 -15.16 -8.74 -10.57
CA LYS A 109 -15.15 -7.90 -9.36
C LYS A 109 -14.67 -8.76 -8.19
N SER A 110 -13.38 -8.77 -7.94
CA SER A 110 -12.74 -9.73 -7.04
C SER A 110 -12.19 -9.07 -5.78
N PHE A 111 -12.26 -9.78 -4.67
CA PHE A 111 -11.59 -9.42 -3.41
C PHE A 111 -10.66 -10.54 -2.98
N GLN A 112 -9.41 -10.19 -2.65
CA GLN A 112 -8.44 -11.12 -2.08
C GLN A 112 -7.86 -10.58 -0.78
N LYS A 113 -7.83 -11.42 0.24
CA LYS A 113 -7.18 -11.14 1.51
C LYS A 113 -5.86 -11.90 1.61
N VAL A 114 -4.80 -11.19 2.03
CA VAL A 114 -3.49 -11.78 2.29
C VAL A 114 -3.08 -11.41 3.71
N GLU A 115 -2.61 -12.38 4.47
CA GLU A 115 -2.15 -12.20 5.84
C GLU A 115 -0.71 -12.69 5.95
N ILE A 116 0.18 -11.84 6.46
CA ILE A 116 1.62 -12.13 6.56
C ILE A 116 2.02 -12.09 8.04
N LEU A 117 2.52 -13.23 8.54
CA LEU A 117 3.05 -13.35 9.89
C LEU A 117 4.57 -13.59 9.83
N ALA A 118 5.34 -12.59 10.24
CA ALA A 118 6.79 -12.71 10.39
C ALA A 118 7.13 -12.97 11.85
N LYS A 119 7.69 -14.14 12.13
CA LYS A 119 8.07 -14.59 13.48
C LYS A 119 9.33 -13.92 13.97
N GLU A 120 9.51 -13.86 15.29
CA GLU A 120 10.64 -13.20 15.96
C GLU A 120 11.99 -13.52 15.30
N GLY A 121 12.69 -12.47 14.87
CA GLY A 121 13.99 -12.54 14.22
C GLY A 121 14.03 -13.14 12.81
N GLU A 122 12.89 -13.51 12.24
CA GLU A 122 12.82 -14.08 10.91
C GLU A 122 12.59 -13.02 9.83
N GLU A 123 12.83 -13.40 8.57
CA GLU A 123 12.66 -12.53 7.40
C GLU A 123 11.74 -13.21 6.37
N VAL A 124 10.83 -12.44 5.79
CA VAL A 124 10.01 -12.90 4.68
C VAL A 124 9.96 -11.84 3.59
N ASN A 125 10.20 -12.28 2.35
CA ASN A 125 10.12 -11.46 1.16
C ASN A 125 8.91 -11.92 0.34
N VAL A 126 8.04 -10.98 -0.05
CA VAL A 126 6.81 -11.28 -0.81
C VAL A 126 6.76 -10.40 -2.05
N LEU A 127 6.56 -11.01 -3.19
CA LEU A 127 6.29 -10.33 -4.46
C LEU A 127 4.85 -10.63 -4.90
N MET A 128 4.05 -9.60 -5.09
CA MET A 128 2.70 -9.68 -5.64
C MET A 128 2.65 -8.93 -6.96
N ASP A 129 2.15 -9.56 -8.00
CA ASP A 129 1.84 -8.87 -9.24
C ASP A 129 0.38 -9.09 -9.64
N TYR A 130 -0.23 -8.03 -10.17
CA TYR A 130 -1.64 -7.97 -10.53
C TYR A 130 -1.77 -7.73 -12.03
N THR A 131 -2.37 -8.66 -12.75
CA THR A 131 -2.51 -8.58 -14.20
C THR A 131 -3.95 -8.84 -14.64
N SER A 132 -4.26 -8.41 -15.86
CA SER A 132 -5.45 -8.80 -16.60
C SER A 132 -5.07 -9.19 -18.02
N PRO A 133 -5.92 -9.97 -18.75
CA PRO A 133 -5.56 -10.52 -20.06
C PRO A 133 -5.22 -9.45 -21.10
N GLU A 134 -6.00 -8.37 -21.13
CA GLU A 134 -5.92 -7.33 -22.15
C GLU A 134 -5.77 -5.95 -21.51
N LYS A 135 -5.18 -5.00 -22.26
CA LYS A 135 -5.11 -3.58 -21.84
C LYS A 135 -6.49 -2.93 -21.70
N THR A 136 -7.49 -3.44 -22.42
CA THR A 136 -8.88 -2.97 -22.38
C THR A 136 -9.73 -3.71 -21.35
N SER A 137 -9.16 -4.68 -20.61
CA SER A 137 -9.90 -5.39 -19.57
C SER A 137 -10.43 -4.45 -18.52
N SER A 138 -11.65 -4.73 -18.06
CA SER A 138 -12.41 -3.93 -17.11
C SER A 138 -12.76 -4.73 -15.86
N GLY A 139 -13.12 -4.06 -14.78
CA GLY A 139 -13.57 -4.69 -13.57
C GLY A 139 -13.10 -3.97 -12.31
N LEU A 140 -13.21 -4.69 -11.19
CA LEU A 140 -12.72 -4.21 -9.89
C LEU A 140 -11.84 -5.28 -9.27
N ALA A 141 -10.65 -4.87 -8.90
CA ALA A 141 -9.69 -5.69 -8.18
C ALA A 141 -9.50 -5.09 -6.79
N ALA A 142 -9.87 -5.82 -5.73
CA ALA A 142 -9.65 -5.39 -4.36
C ALA A 142 -8.71 -6.37 -3.67
N ILE A 143 -7.64 -5.85 -3.06
CA ILE A 143 -6.65 -6.64 -2.32
C ILE A 143 -6.43 -5.97 -0.97
N GLN A 144 -6.56 -6.75 0.11
CA GLN A 144 -6.20 -6.30 1.44
C GLN A 144 -5.09 -7.18 2.00
N THR A 145 -3.96 -6.56 2.36
CA THR A 145 -2.81 -7.23 2.95
C THR A 145 -2.62 -6.75 4.38
N LYS A 146 -2.66 -7.66 5.35
CA LYS A 146 -2.40 -7.37 6.76
C LYS A 146 -1.14 -8.08 7.21
N LEU A 147 -0.27 -7.37 7.93
CA LEU A 147 1.03 -7.88 8.37
C LEU A 147 1.16 -7.75 9.88
N HIS A 148 1.54 -8.85 10.54
CA HIS A 148 2.02 -8.83 11.92
C HIS A 148 3.49 -9.21 11.93
N ILE A 149 4.33 -8.29 12.40
CA ILE A 149 5.79 -8.40 12.33
C ILE A 149 6.32 -8.42 13.76
N GLU A 150 6.69 -9.62 14.21
CA GLU A 150 7.17 -9.84 15.57
C GLU A 150 8.55 -9.22 15.78
N LYS A 151 9.01 -9.22 17.02
CA LYS A 151 10.25 -8.60 17.46
C LYS A 151 11.45 -8.98 16.59
N GLY A 152 12.14 -7.95 16.07
CA GLY A 152 13.33 -8.10 15.24
C GLY A 152 13.11 -8.78 13.89
N ALA A 153 11.85 -9.07 13.52
CA ALA A 153 11.51 -9.66 12.24
C ALA A 153 11.52 -8.61 11.12
N LYS A 154 11.70 -9.07 9.89
CA LYS A 154 11.70 -8.20 8.71
C LYS A 154 10.77 -8.71 7.62
N VAL A 155 9.94 -7.82 7.09
CA VAL A 155 9.12 -8.07 5.89
C VAL A 155 9.48 -7.09 4.80
N ARG A 156 9.74 -7.63 3.59
CA ARG A 156 9.77 -6.87 2.34
C ARG A 156 8.61 -7.29 1.47
N LEU A 157 7.77 -6.34 1.13
CA LEU A 157 6.62 -6.52 0.25
C LEU A 157 6.82 -5.73 -1.02
N VAL A 158 6.76 -6.38 -2.17
CA VAL A 158 6.76 -5.73 -3.48
C VAL A 158 5.43 -5.97 -4.16
N GLN A 159 4.80 -4.92 -4.63
CA GLN A 159 3.54 -4.98 -5.37
C GLN A 159 3.68 -4.28 -6.72
N VAL A 160 3.38 -5.00 -7.80
CA VAL A 160 3.43 -4.46 -9.17
C VAL A 160 2.06 -4.60 -9.81
N GLN A 161 1.46 -3.47 -10.15
CA GLN A 161 0.12 -3.42 -10.73
C GLN A 161 0.19 -3.13 -12.24
N LEU A 162 -0.33 -4.07 -13.03
CA LEU A 162 -0.36 -4.08 -14.50
C LEU A 162 -1.77 -4.36 -15.04
N LEU A 163 -2.80 -3.98 -14.31
CA LEU A 163 -4.20 -4.19 -14.70
C LEU A 163 -4.57 -3.36 -15.93
N GLY A 164 -5.56 -3.83 -16.68
CA GLY A 164 -6.09 -3.13 -17.84
C GLY A 164 -6.63 -1.73 -17.53
N ASN A 165 -6.67 -0.88 -18.53
CA ASN A 165 -6.97 0.55 -18.41
C ASN A 165 -8.42 0.88 -18.01
N GLU A 166 -9.31 -0.11 -17.96
CA GLU A 166 -10.70 0.05 -17.49
C GLU A 166 -10.92 -0.59 -16.10
N TYR A 167 -9.85 -1.11 -15.47
CA TYR A 167 -9.91 -1.66 -14.13
C TYR A 167 -9.89 -0.56 -13.05
N THR A 168 -10.64 -0.81 -11.97
CA THR A 168 -10.47 -0.09 -10.70
C THR A 168 -9.72 -0.98 -9.72
N LEU A 169 -8.62 -0.49 -9.15
CA LEU A 169 -7.87 -1.16 -8.10
C LEU A 169 -8.17 -0.54 -6.73
N LEU A 170 -8.49 -1.38 -5.75
CA LEU A 170 -8.49 -1.05 -4.32
C LEU A 170 -7.36 -1.85 -3.67
N ASN A 171 -6.29 -1.19 -3.27
CA ASN A 171 -5.11 -1.84 -2.68
C ASN A 171 -4.87 -1.33 -1.27
N ASP A 172 -5.10 -2.17 -0.28
CA ASP A 172 -5.12 -1.81 1.13
C ASP A 172 -4.07 -2.59 1.92
N ILE A 173 -3.25 -1.88 2.70
CA ILE A 173 -2.20 -2.49 3.52
C ILE A 173 -2.32 -1.99 4.95
N GLY A 174 -2.15 -2.89 5.90
CA GLY A 174 -1.97 -2.58 7.31
C GLY A 174 -0.86 -3.42 7.92
N ALA A 175 0.01 -2.79 8.71
CA ALA A 175 1.11 -3.49 9.37
C ALA A 175 1.20 -3.09 10.86
N GLN A 176 1.50 -4.07 11.71
CA GLN A 176 1.93 -3.85 13.09
C GLN A 176 3.36 -4.32 13.26
N CYS A 177 4.23 -3.44 13.79
CA CYS A 177 5.65 -3.68 13.98
C CYS A 177 5.99 -3.68 15.47
N GLU A 178 6.48 -4.81 15.98
CA GLU A 178 6.98 -4.94 17.35
C GLU A 178 8.40 -4.38 17.51
N ASP A 179 9.04 -4.58 18.67
CA ASP A 179 10.38 -4.07 18.95
C ASP A 179 11.40 -4.48 17.88
N GLY A 180 12.09 -3.50 17.28
CA GLY A 180 13.09 -3.72 16.25
C GLY A 180 12.58 -4.32 14.94
N ALA A 181 11.27 -4.49 14.80
CA ALA A 181 10.67 -5.01 13.56
C ALA A 181 10.84 -4.03 12.40
N GLN A 182 10.96 -4.55 11.19
CA GLN A 182 11.16 -3.77 9.97
C GLN A 182 10.11 -4.13 8.91
N PHE A 183 9.42 -3.13 8.40
CA PHE A 183 8.51 -3.26 7.27
C PHE A 183 8.96 -2.38 6.12
N GLU A 184 9.28 -2.98 4.98
CA GLU A 184 9.60 -2.30 3.73
C GLU A 184 8.56 -2.68 2.68
N VAL A 185 7.97 -1.69 2.02
CA VAL A 185 7.06 -1.89 0.89
C VAL A 185 7.51 -1.08 -0.32
N LEU A 186 7.57 -1.75 -1.47
CA LEU A 186 7.75 -1.13 -2.78
C LEU A 186 6.48 -1.37 -3.61
N GLN A 187 5.89 -0.30 -4.11
CA GLN A 187 4.70 -0.38 -4.95
C GLN A 187 4.93 0.31 -6.29
N LEU A 188 4.55 -0.37 -7.38
CA LEU A 188 4.58 0.18 -8.74
C LEU A 188 3.17 0.11 -9.34
N PHE A 189 2.59 1.27 -9.64
CA PHE A 189 1.28 1.40 -10.25
C PHE A 189 1.42 1.85 -11.71
N LEU A 190 1.24 0.92 -12.64
CA LEU A 190 1.51 1.12 -14.08
C LEU A 190 0.30 0.88 -14.97
N GLY A 191 -0.84 0.52 -14.40
CA GLY A 191 -2.08 0.24 -15.12
C GLY A 191 -3.30 0.79 -14.38
N SER A 192 -4.48 0.21 -14.65
CA SER A 192 -5.82 0.58 -14.18
C SER A 192 -6.27 1.99 -14.58
N SER A 193 -7.59 2.22 -14.61
CA SER A 193 -8.16 3.56 -14.77
C SER A 193 -8.19 4.35 -13.47
N LYS A 194 -8.45 3.63 -12.36
CA LYS A 194 -8.52 4.22 -11.02
C LYS A 194 -7.80 3.34 -10.04
N THR A 195 -6.84 3.90 -9.33
CA THR A 195 -6.12 3.25 -8.24
C THR A 195 -6.42 3.98 -6.93
N TYR A 196 -7.04 3.27 -6.00
CA TYR A 196 -7.14 3.69 -4.60
C TYR A 196 -6.20 2.82 -3.79
N SER A 197 -5.15 3.41 -3.23
CA SER A 197 -4.16 2.68 -2.43
C SER A 197 -4.03 3.30 -1.05
N GLY A 198 -4.02 2.46 -0.03
CA GLY A 198 -3.78 2.88 1.34
C GLY A 198 -2.79 1.95 2.03
N CYS A 199 -1.91 2.53 2.85
CA CYS A 199 -0.96 1.79 3.67
C CYS A 199 -0.87 2.45 5.04
N GLN A 200 -1.08 1.70 6.11
CA GLN A 200 -0.81 2.15 7.46
C GLN A 200 0.15 1.21 8.15
N ALA A 201 1.21 1.77 8.73
CA ALA A 201 2.14 1.04 9.58
C ALA A 201 2.08 1.58 11.01
N ASP A 202 1.65 0.73 11.95
CA ASP A 202 1.67 1.00 13.38
C ASP A 202 3.01 0.53 13.96
N LEU A 203 3.91 1.47 14.26
CA LEU A 203 5.22 1.23 14.85
C LEU A 203 5.07 1.14 16.39
N LEU A 204 4.65 -0.03 16.86
CA LEU A 204 4.29 -0.28 18.25
C LEU A 204 5.52 -0.43 19.15
N GLY A 205 6.52 -1.12 18.61
CA GLY A 205 7.71 -1.48 19.37
C GLY A 205 8.83 -0.45 19.25
N LYS A 206 9.71 -0.43 20.27
CA LYS A 206 10.92 0.38 20.27
C LYS A 206 11.81 0.05 19.07
N GLU A 207 12.35 1.10 18.43
CA GLU A 207 13.28 0.96 17.30
C GLU A 207 12.70 0.19 16.10
N SER A 208 11.38 0.12 15.97
CA SER A 208 10.76 -0.42 14.77
C SER A 208 10.85 0.57 13.60
N HIS A 209 10.82 0.04 12.38
CA HIS A 209 11.10 0.80 11.17
C HIS A 209 10.07 0.50 10.08
N PHE A 210 9.59 1.55 9.42
CA PHE A 210 8.74 1.48 8.25
C PHE A 210 9.34 2.24 7.07
N LYS A 211 9.39 1.61 5.91
CA LYS A 211 9.77 2.28 4.67
C LYS A 211 8.77 1.96 3.56
N ALA A 212 8.28 3.00 2.88
CA ALA A 212 7.43 2.88 1.69
C ALA A 212 8.07 3.63 0.52
N ASP A 213 8.31 2.91 -0.58
CA ASP A 213 8.70 3.47 -1.85
C ASP A 213 7.56 3.24 -2.86
N ILE A 214 7.00 4.30 -3.42
CA ILE A 214 5.84 4.26 -4.29
C ILE A 214 6.21 4.87 -5.63
N GLY A 215 6.13 4.08 -6.72
CA GLY A 215 6.29 4.55 -8.08
C GLY A 215 4.97 4.50 -8.84
N TYR A 216 4.64 5.54 -9.61
CA TYR A 216 3.45 5.56 -10.43
C TYR A 216 3.65 6.31 -11.73
N GLN A 217 2.94 5.85 -12.77
CA GLN A 217 2.87 6.54 -14.05
C GLN A 217 1.40 6.72 -14.44
N GLY A 218 0.95 7.98 -14.48
CA GLY A 218 -0.39 8.34 -14.90
C GLY A 218 -0.41 8.99 -16.27
N LYS A 219 -1.32 8.52 -17.14
CA LYS A 219 -1.56 9.06 -18.47
C LYS A 219 -3.03 8.95 -18.84
N GLY A 220 -3.43 9.66 -19.90
CA GLY A 220 -4.84 9.75 -20.27
C GLY A 220 -5.65 10.36 -19.12
N SER A 221 -6.72 9.70 -18.72
CA SER A 221 -7.59 10.10 -17.60
C SER A 221 -7.39 9.24 -16.35
N GLN A 222 -6.25 8.56 -16.20
CA GLN A 222 -5.96 7.73 -15.06
C GLN A 222 -5.98 8.52 -13.76
N ARG A 223 -6.43 7.86 -12.68
CA ARG A 223 -6.62 8.49 -11.38
C ARG A 223 -5.94 7.69 -10.28
N TYR A 224 -5.10 8.37 -9.50
CA TYR A 224 -4.45 7.84 -8.31
C TYR A 224 -4.94 8.58 -7.06
N ASP A 225 -5.44 7.84 -6.09
CA ASP A 225 -5.84 8.31 -4.77
C ASP A 225 -5.11 7.48 -3.73
N MET A 226 -4.16 8.09 -3.03
CA MET A 226 -3.21 7.38 -2.16
C MET A 226 -3.25 7.95 -0.75
N ASN A 227 -3.16 7.06 0.26
CA ASN A 227 -3.10 7.43 1.68
C ASN A 227 -2.10 6.56 2.44
N TYR A 228 -0.99 7.17 2.86
CA TYR A 228 0.08 6.48 3.58
C TYR A 228 0.23 7.08 4.96
N VAL A 229 0.21 6.21 5.98
CA VAL A 229 0.19 6.63 7.39
C VAL A 229 1.24 5.85 8.17
N ALA A 230 2.17 6.56 8.79
CA ALA A 230 3.10 6.01 9.77
C ALA A 230 2.69 6.47 11.18
N VAL A 231 2.29 5.54 12.03
CA VAL A 231 1.89 5.82 13.42
C VAL A 231 3.02 5.39 14.36
N HIS A 232 3.71 6.37 14.94
CA HIS A 232 4.80 6.14 15.88
C HIS A 232 4.27 6.04 17.30
N LYS A 233 4.35 4.84 17.90
CA LYS A 233 3.94 4.56 19.30
C LYS A 233 5.12 4.15 20.18
N GLY A 234 6.06 3.40 19.61
CA GLY A 234 7.30 3.01 20.27
C GLY A 234 8.34 4.13 20.30
N LYS A 235 9.33 4.02 21.17
CA LYS A 235 10.47 4.96 21.23
C LYS A 235 11.46 4.71 20.10
N LYS A 236 12.08 5.77 19.59
CA LYS A 236 13.13 5.71 18.56
C LYS A 236 12.71 4.96 17.30
N THR A 237 11.45 5.05 16.94
CA THR A 237 10.92 4.48 15.71
C THR A 237 11.25 5.37 14.51
N VAL A 238 11.36 4.78 13.34
CA VAL A 238 11.71 5.48 12.10
C VAL A 238 10.71 5.18 10.99
N SER A 239 10.27 6.20 10.28
CA SER A 239 9.50 6.03 9.05
C SER A 239 10.05 6.84 7.90
N GLU A 240 10.04 6.25 6.71
CA GLU A 240 10.42 6.88 5.44
C GLU A 240 9.34 6.58 4.39
N MET A 241 8.77 7.61 3.80
CA MET A 241 7.76 7.48 2.74
C MET A 241 8.19 8.29 1.53
N ASN A 242 8.46 7.62 0.41
CA ASN A 242 8.90 8.23 -0.83
C ASN A 242 7.88 7.92 -1.93
N ALA A 243 7.37 8.95 -2.60
CA ALA A 243 6.44 8.82 -3.70
C ALA A 243 7.00 9.49 -4.95
N ASP A 244 7.31 8.70 -5.97
CA ASP A 244 7.90 9.15 -7.22
C ASP A 244 6.93 8.91 -8.38
N GLY A 245 6.58 9.94 -9.13
CA GLY A 245 5.59 9.82 -10.18
C GLY A 245 5.83 10.63 -11.44
N ILE A 246 5.27 10.12 -12.52
CA ILE A 246 5.17 10.83 -13.80
C ILE A 246 3.70 10.94 -14.15
N LEU A 247 3.23 12.16 -14.43
CA LEU A 247 1.85 12.43 -14.82
C LEU A 247 1.80 13.16 -16.15
N ASP A 248 0.97 12.65 -17.06
CA ASP A 248 0.78 13.19 -18.40
C ASP A 248 -0.71 13.32 -18.75
N ASP A 249 -1.00 13.96 -19.87
CA ASP A 249 -2.35 14.20 -20.40
C ASP A 249 -3.28 14.90 -19.39
N GLN A 250 -4.30 14.19 -18.90
CA GLN A 250 -5.29 14.64 -17.92
C GLN A 250 -5.28 13.78 -16.66
N ALA A 251 -4.15 13.12 -16.38
CA ALA A 251 -4.02 12.28 -15.19
C ALA A 251 -4.24 13.08 -13.91
N PHE A 252 -4.86 12.40 -12.95
CA PHE A 252 -5.13 12.95 -11.62
C PHE A 252 -4.37 12.18 -10.56
N LYS A 253 -3.71 12.87 -9.64
CA LYS A 253 -3.11 12.27 -8.45
C LYS A 253 -3.48 13.08 -7.20
N LEU A 254 -3.91 12.37 -6.16
CA LEU A 254 -4.02 12.87 -4.80
C LEU A 254 -3.22 11.95 -3.88
N PHE A 255 -2.16 12.48 -3.29
CA PHE A 255 -1.33 11.79 -2.30
C PHE A 255 -1.57 12.39 -0.92
N ARG A 256 -1.85 11.54 0.06
CA ARG A 256 -1.94 11.89 1.48
C ARG A 256 -0.85 11.12 2.21
N GLY A 257 0.08 11.85 2.81
CA GLY A 257 1.14 11.28 3.64
C GLY A 257 1.00 11.79 5.07
N THR A 258 0.91 10.89 6.03
CA THR A 258 0.75 11.24 7.44
C THR A 258 1.85 10.61 8.28
N ILE A 259 2.53 11.44 9.07
CA ILE A 259 3.43 11.01 10.15
C ILE A 259 2.73 11.38 11.46
N ASP A 260 2.40 10.39 12.27
CA ASP A 260 1.63 10.59 13.52
C ASP A 260 2.46 10.13 14.72
N PHE A 261 3.08 11.08 15.42
CA PHE A 261 3.85 10.84 16.63
C PHE A 261 2.94 10.84 17.86
N LYS A 262 2.68 9.66 18.40
CA LYS A 262 1.88 9.50 19.63
C LYS A 262 2.72 9.80 20.87
N ASN A 263 2.05 10.17 21.95
CA ASN A 263 2.70 10.31 23.25
C ASN A 263 3.42 9.01 23.64
N GLY A 264 4.67 9.12 24.04
CA GLY A 264 5.56 8.00 24.35
C GLY A 264 6.52 7.59 23.23
N SER A 265 6.44 8.19 22.03
CA SER A 265 7.32 7.90 20.89
C SER A 265 8.63 8.71 20.88
N SER A 266 9.14 9.10 22.05
CA SER A 266 10.38 9.88 22.20
C SER A 266 11.55 9.32 21.38
N GLY A 267 12.30 10.21 20.74
CA GLY A 267 13.44 9.91 19.87
C GLY A 267 13.06 9.39 18.48
N SER A 268 11.78 9.41 18.12
CA SER A 268 11.31 8.93 16.81
C SER A 268 11.53 9.96 15.70
N LYS A 269 11.69 9.44 14.47
CA LYS A 269 11.90 10.23 13.26
C LYS A 269 10.99 9.78 12.14
N GLY A 270 10.47 10.72 11.37
CA GLY A 270 9.66 10.45 10.20
C GLY A 270 9.97 11.40 9.07
N ASP A 271 10.17 10.85 7.88
CA ASP A 271 10.44 11.60 6.66
C ASP A 271 9.42 11.21 5.58
N GLU A 272 8.87 12.22 4.90
CA GLU A 272 8.02 12.07 3.73
C GLU A 272 8.62 12.87 2.59
N LYS A 273 8.78 12.23 1.44
CA LYS A 273 9.29 12.87 0.23
C LYS A 273 8.42 12.52 -0.97
N GLU A 274 8.15 13.53 -1.79
CA GLU A 274 7.44 13.36 -3.04
C GLU A 274 8.19 14.04 -4.18
N ASP A 275 8.45 13.28 -5.27
CA ASP A 275 9.05 13.81 -6.49
C ASP A 275 8.10 13.50 -7.67
N VAL A 276 7.57 14.54 -8.32
CA VAL A 276 6.60 14.40 -9.41
C VAL A 276 7.05 15.15 -10.65
N LEU A 277 7.07 14.44 -11.77
CA LEU A 277 7.29 15.03 -13.09
C LEU A 277 5.95 15.22 -13.80
N LEU A 278 5.61 16.45 -14.13
CA LEU A 278 4.43 16.81 -14.91
C LEU A 278 4.81 16.96 -16.39
N MET A 279 4.16 16.17 -17.25
CA MET A 279 4.41 16.15 -18.69
C MET A 279 3.31 16.84 -19.50
N GLY A 280 2.11 17.03 -18.92
CA GLY A 280 0.95 17.62 -19.57
C GLY A 280 0.37 18.82 -18.80
N ASP A 281 -0.18 19.78 -19.53
CA ASP A 281 -0.76 21.01 -18.94
C ASP A 281 -2.09 20.78 -18.21
N ASN A 282 -2.77 19.67 -18.48
CA ASN A 282 -4.07 19.36 -17.88
C ASN A 282 -3.98 18.36 -16.72
N VAL A 283 -2.78 18.08 -16.25
CA VAL A 283 -2.54 17.22 -15.09
C VAL A 283 -3.06 17.87 -13.84
N VAL A 284 -3.70 17.08 -12.96
CA VAL A 284 -4.06 17.50 -11.60
C VAL A 284 -3.20 16.77 -10.59
N ASN A 285 -2.31 17.49 -9.95
CA ASN A 285 -1.41 16.99 -8.92
C ASN A 285 -1.75 17.63 -7.57
N GLN A 286 -2.22 16.81 -6.62
CA GLN A 286 -2.59 17.24 -5.28
C GLN A 286 -1.85 16.43 -4.22
N THR A 287 -1.40 17.12 -3.16
CA THR A 287 -0.67 16.51 -2.05
C THR A 287 -1.14 17.10 -0.72
N ILE A 288 -1.31 16.24 0.27
CA ILE A 288 -1.59 16.63 1.65
C ILE A 288 -0.57 15.97 2.56
N PRO A 289 0.54 16.62 2.87
CA PRO A 289 1.42 16.19 3.95
C PRO A 289 0.79 16.55 5.30
N LEU A 290 0.83 15.63 6.25
CA LEU A 290 0.29 15.82 7.59
C LEU A 290 1.27 15.28 8.63
N ILE A 291 1.71 16.15 9.55
CA ILE A 291 2.50 15.76 10.71
C ILE A 291 1.68 16.04 11.96
N LEU A 292 1.31 14.97 12.68
CA LEU A 292 0.63 15.04 13.96
C LEU A 292 1.64 14.77 15.07
N CYS A 293 1.75 15.66 16.03
CA CYS A 293 2.81 15.63 17.01
C CYS A 293 2.22 15.73 18.42
N ALA A 294 2.15 14.61 19.14
CA ALA A 294 1.77 14.52 20.54
C ALA A 294 2.97 14.22 21.46
N GLU A 295 4.20 14.23 20.92
CA GLU A 295 5.46 14.01 21.62
C GLU A 295 6.44 15.16 21.28
N GLU A 296 7.22 15.63 22.25
CA GLU A 296 8.11 16.77 22.06
C GLU A 296 9.48 16.37 21.48
N ASP A 297 9.99 15.19 21.84
CA ASP A 297 11.30 14.68 21.43
C ASP A 297 11.18 13.84 20.16
N VAL A 298 10.79 14.47 19.04
CA VAL A 298 10.63 13.81 17.74
C VAL A 298 11.09 14.72 16.60
N GLU A 299 11.38 14.12 15.45
CA GLU A 299 11.78 14.81 14.24
C GLU A 299 10.88 14.36 13.08
N GLY A 300 10.13 15.29 12.51
CA GLY A 300 9.25 15.04 11.37
C GLY A 300 9.55 16.00 10.23
N ASN A 301 9.81 15.47 9.05
CA ASN A 301 10.11 16.23 7.85
C ASN A 301 9.17 15.85 6.70
N HIS A 302 8.86 16.80 5.86
CA HIS A 302 8.27 16.54 4.56
C HIS A 302 8.92 17.39 3.48
N GLY A 303 9.00 16.88 2.27
CA GLY A 303 9.52 17.59 1.11
C GLY A 303 8.76 17.19 -0.16
N ALA A 304 8.56 18.13 -1.06
CA ALA A 304 7.98 17.86 -2.36
C ALA A 304 8.76 18.58 -3.44
N SER A 305 9.13 17.87 -4.50
CA SER A 305 9.69 18.43 -5.73
C SER A 305 8.71 18.18 -6.87
N ILE A 306 8.27 19.24 -7.51
CA ILE A 306 7.37 19.16 -8.65
C ILE A 306 8.09 19.80 -9.83
N GLY A 307 8.45 18.98 -10.82
CA GLY A 307 9.12 19.40 -12.03
C GLY A 307 8.17 19.39 -13.21
N GLN A 308 8.33 20.37 -14.12
CA GLN A 308 7.72 20.36 -15.42
C GLN A 308 8.82 20.51 -16.47
N LEU A 309 8.83 19.67 -17.48
CA LEU A 309 9.74 19.84 -18.62
C LEU A 309 9.12 20.86 -19.56
N ASP A 310 9.81 21.96 -19.79
CA ASP A 310 9.43 22.91 -20.82
C ASP A 310 9.83 22.42 -22.23
N GLU A 311 9.26 23.00 -23.26
CA GLU A 311 9.51 22.60 -24.66
C GLU A 311 10.99 22.77 -25.04
N GLU A 312 11.70 23.75 -24.48
CA GLU A 312 13.12 24.00 -24.74
C GLU A 312 13.99 22.90 -24.16
N MET A 313 13.68 22.47 -22.93
CA MET A 313 14.37 21.35 -22.28
C MET A 313 14.09 20.01 -22.97
N LEU A 314 12.85 19.77 -23.40
CA LEU A 314 12.49 18.58 -24.19
C LEU A 314 13.23 18.56 -25.54
N PHE A 315 13.34 19.69 -26.23
CA PHE A 315 14.10 19.81 -27.45
C PHE A 315 15.59 19.52 -27.22
N TYR A 316 16.17 20.06 -26.15
CA TYR A 316 17.57 19.81 -25.80
C TYR A 316 17.86 18.33 -25.47
N LEU A 317 16.95 17.67 -24.74
CA LEU A 317 17.11 16.25 -24.38
C LEU A 317 16.88 15.30 -25.56
N SER A 318 16.21 15.74 -26.63
CA SER A 318 15.92 14.95 -27.83
C SER A 318 16.94 15.16 -28.97
N SER A 319 17.85 16.10 -28.83
CA SER A 319 18.92 16.41 -29.79
C SER A 319 20.23 15.68 -29.43
#